data_392ce21a4c942b4df8829422559f22d0
#
_entry.id   392ce21a4c942b4df8829422559f22d0
#
_cell.length_a   1.000
_cell.length_b   1.000
_cell.length_c   1.000
_cell.angle_alpha   90.00
_cell.angle_beta   90.00
_cell.angle_gamma   90.00
#
_symmetry.space_group_name_H-M   'P 1'
#
loop_
_entity.id
_entity.type
_entity.pdbx_description
1 polymer ?
#
loop_
_entity_poly.entity_id
_entity_poly.type
_entity_poly.pdbx_seq_one_letter_code
_entity_poly.pdbx_strand_id
1 'polypeptide(L)'
;MSADSGRAQAREAGEQPVQTSALQTGRPGSRASRTVGLVLALLACLWIAFCTGLGPIYRQQGSLTQVGLPQVLIMLGTLVLCLALVLVCRRILLGCEPLRMPQRLTALAQRPRMRAYAAFITRQTSGWRPIMRLLLAGWAWAFLTLLAAYGADLYAQAQECANFLAQLQGDQPPYGGNAFTQMDVYPIGHYLWPVHPAFLTDQHNIVLTLFYGMTIMASNHLTGSYDAGIVLLAGLQVIFAAFCCAVTADRFLRGSETEHVGALARTLVMLFFLFSPFVVFSTFSLTKSPLFAFAFVWWFGICHQLESGDKNSPLYASQAARLRPGLALSTLIMLISAKYGLYIVLAQLVLALIIHHRQWATILIGLLLPLVLFTGVTGALTATGTVIKGDPVESRSIQLQQIARVAQRNPRGIPAQARADLEPIMDLDNAAIQYTPWEADRVKSSGNQPKLIVYRWRTVTPEQLSRLNRAWLQVGRRNPMIYLDAFMAESYGYFDPGDPAYVAMSYYLNNGYVQNSGSWLAAWCHDWRNGVTGFVRTWADTPLLGLVARANFWVVAALLLIVARLAAGHWREALCWFPLLLIMGVMITAPANNFERHMLPVDMAVPFLILDMVRQSRRARAENLMDRPT
;
A
#
# COMPACT_ATOMS: atom_id res chain seq x y z
N MET A 1 54.43 27.95 -60.23
CA MET A 1 55.45 27.95 -59.18
C MET A 1 54.82 28.77 -58.04
N SER A 2 54.50 28.34 -56.91
CA SER A 2 54.80 27.15 -56.08
C SER A 2 53.57 26.84 -55.21
N ALA A 3 53.07 25.69 -55.36
CA ALA A 3 52.16 25.07 -54.37
C ALA A 3 52.99 23.97 -53.67
N ASP A 4 53.37 24.18 -52.42
CA ASP A 4 53.78 23.09 -51.52
C ASP A 4 54.33 23.67 -50.22
N SER A 5 53.44 24.00 -49.27
CA SER A 5 53.84 24.24 -47.88
C SER A 5 52.66 24.17 -46.89
N GLY A 6 51.67 23.32 -47.10
CA GLY A 6 50.45 23.21 -46.25
C GLY A 6 50.10 21.79 -45.81
N ARG A 7 51.03 20.82 -45.83
CA ARG A 7 50.71 19.40 -45.50
C ARG A 7 51.55 18.75 -44.41
N ALA A 8 52.14 19.50 -43.51
CA ALA A 8 53.02 18.94 -42.49
C ALA A 8 52.67 19.34 -41.04
N GLN A 9 51.48 19.91 -40.75
CA GLN A 9 51.11 20.25 -39.35
C GLN A 9 49.78 19.64 -38.87
N ALA A 10 49.29 18.55 -39.47
CA ALA A 10 48.07 17.88 -39.08
C ALA A 10 48.29 16.41 -38.63
N ARG A 11 49.35 16.15 -37.90
CA ARG A 11 49.63 14.79 -37.38
C ARG A 11 50.28 14.77 -36.00
N GLU A 12 49.82 15.56 -35.05
CA GLU A 12 50.10 15.40 -33.61
C GLU A 12 48.97 16.01 -32.76
N ALA A 13 47.71 15.76 -33.09
CA ALA A 13 46.63 15.84 -32.11
C ALA A 13 46.53 14.46 -31.45
N GLY A 14 47.25 14.31 -30.34
CA GLY A 14 47.24 13.09 -29.54
C GLY A 14 45.81 12.68 -29.18
N GLU A 15 45.47 11.44 -29.47
CA GLU A 15 44.34 10.77 -28.93
C GLU A 15 44.46 10.83 -27.41
N GLN A 16 43.81 11.84 -26.80
CA GLN A 16 43.49 11.76 -25.38
C GLN A 16 42.59 10.52 -25.21
N PRO A 17 42.95 9.55 -24.36
CA PRO A 17 42.07 8.45 -24.08
C PRO A 17 40.75 9.07 -23.55
N VAL A 18 39.65 8.80 -24.25
CA VAL A 18 38.31 9.02 -23.74
C VAL A 18 38.27 8.38 -22.39
N GLN A 19 38.45 9.18 -21.35
CA GLN A 19 38.12 8.76 -20.00
C GLN A 19 36.64 8.38 -20.04
N THR A 20 36.38 7.10 -20.23
CA THR A 20 35.12 6.49 -19.86
C THR A 20 34.89 6.92 -18.42
N SER A 21 34.03 7.93 -18.23
CA SER A 21 33.56 8.33 -16.92
C SER A 21 32.86 7.11 -16.35
N ALA A 22 33.65 6.30 -15.61
CA ALA A 22 33.14 5.20 -14.85
C ALA A 22 31.97 5.76 -14.03
N LEU A 23 30.80 5.25 -14.31
CA LEU A 23 29.57 5.46 -13.55
C LEU A 23 29.95 5.44 -12.07
N GLN A 24 29.98 6.60 -11.43
CA GLN A 24 30.07 6.72 -9.97
C GLN A 24 28.76 6.21 -9.36
N THR A 25 28.47 4.96 -9.57
CA THR A 25 27.46 4.20 -8.84
C THR A 25 28.00 3.98 -7.44
N GLY A 26 27.24 4.45 -6.48
CA GLY A 26 27.54 4.59 -5.09
C GLY A 26 28.57 3.67 -4.47
N ARG A 27 29.74 4.20 -4.14
CA ARG A 27 30.68 3.53 -3.22
C ARG A 27 29.91 3.08 -1.99
N PRO A 28 30.08 1.83 -1.53
CA PRO A 28 29.41 1.36 -0.32
C PRO A 28 29.69 2.33 0.82
N GLY A 29 28.63 2.70 1.57
CA GLY A 29 28.69 3.69 2.61
C GLY A 29 29.77 3.43 3.66
N SER A 30 30.08 4.45 4.47
CA SER A 30 31.09 4.38 5.53
C SER A 30 30.85 3.20 6.48
N ARG A 31 31.86 2.78 7.24
CA ARG A 31 31.70 1.74 8.28
C ARG A 31 30.54 2.07 9.23
N ALA A 32 30.42 3.34 9.62
CA ALA A 32 29.33 3.80 10.50
C ALA A 32 27.94 3.55 9.87
N SER A 33 27.74 3.87 8.58
CA SER A 33 26.45 3.65 7.91
C SER A 33 26.08 2.18 7.80
N ARG A 34 27.07 1.28 7.58
CA ARG A 34 26.85 -0.18 7.57
C ARG A 34 26.50 -0.71 8.96
N THR A 35 27.15 -0.20 10.03
CA THR A 35 26.83 -0.58 11.41
C THR A 35 25.40 -0.18 11.75
N VAL A 36 24.99 1.06 11.44
CA VAL A 36 23.60 1.50 11.63
C VAL A 36 22.62 0.65 10.84
N GLY A 37 22.96 0.31 9.58
CA GLY A 37 22.14 -0.59 8.76
C GLY A 37 21.99 -1.99 9.36
N LEU A 38 23.03 -2.56 9.96
CA LEU A 38 22.96 -3.84 10.65
C LEU A 38 22.10 -3.78 11.92
N VAL A 39 22.18 -2.68 12.68
CA VAL A 39 21.31 -2.47 13.86
C VAL A 39 19.85 -2.39 13.44
N LEU A 40 19.54 -1.63 12.39
CA LEU A 40 18.17 -1.54 11.87
C LEU A 40 17.67 -2.89 11.35
N ALA A 41 18.54 -3.68 10.71
CA ALA A 41 18.20 -5.03 10.26
C ALA A 41 17.91 -5.97 11.45
N LEU A 42 18.71 -5.89 12.52
CA LEU A 42 18.44 -6.65 13.74
C LEU A 42 17.12 -6.26 14.37
N LEU A 43 16.82 -4.96 14.48
CA LEU A 43 15.55 -4.48 15.04
C LEU A 43 14.35 -4.94 14.21
N ALA A 44 14.44 -4.89 12.87
CA ALA A 44 13.39 -5.40 11.99
C ALA A 44 13.19 -6.92 12.13
N CYS A 45 14.29 -7.70 12.22
CA CYS A 45 14.21 -9.14 12.44
C CYS A 45 13.61 -9.49 13.81
N LEU A 46 13.96 -8.73 14.85
CA LEU A 46 13.37 -8.87 16.19
C LEU A 46 11.87 -8.56 16.17
N TRP A 47 11.46 -7.50 15.46
CA TRP A 47 10.04 -7.15 15.31
C TRP A 47 9.24 -8.27 14.62
N ILE A 48 9.73 -8.80 13.50
CA ILE A 48 9.10 -9.92 12.79
C ILE A 48 9.03 -11.15 13.70
N ALA A 49 10.13 -11.49 14.37
CA ALA A 49 10.18 -12.63 15.28
C ALA A 49 9.19 -12.49 16.44
N PHE A 50 9.06 -11.28 17.00
CA PHE A 50 8.12 -10.98 18.06
C PHE A 50 6.67 -11.13 17.58
N CYS A 51 6.32 -10.55 16.42
CA CYS A 51 4.98 -10.68 15.84
C CYS A 51 4.64 -12.16 15.54
N THR A 52 5.56 -12.90 14.91
CA THR A 52 5.33 -14.33 14.57
C THR A 52 5.22 -15.20 15.81
N GLY A 53 6.00 -14.93 16.86
CA GLY A 53 5.92 -15.71 18.10
C GLY A 53 4.66 -15.44 18.90
N LEU A 54 4.12 -14.21 18.88
CA LEU A 54 2.87 -13.87 19.55
C LEU A 54 1.63 -14.28 18.74
N GLY A 55 1.73 -14.42 17.43
CA GLY A 55 0.61 -14.75 16.55
C GLY A 55 -0.27 -15.90 17.03
N PRO A 56 0.28 -17.08 17.41
CA PRO A 56 -0.53 -18.19 17.92
C PRO A 56 -1.36 -17.86 19.17
N ILE A 57 -0.83 -17.02 20.07
CA ILE A 57 -1.55 -16.60 21.28
C ILE A 57 -2.75 -15.72 20.89
N TYR A 58 -2.50 -14.71 20.04
CA TYR A 58 -3.57 -13.81 19.60
C TYR A 58 -4.65 -14.53 18.81
N ARG A 59 -4.29 -15.45 17.92
CA ARG A 59 -5.29 -16.25 17.16
C ARG A 59 -6.19 -17.11 18.06
N GLN A 60 -5.65 -17.63 19.15
CA GLN A 60 -6.40 -18.51 20.05
C GLN A 60 -7.15 -17.74 21.13
N GLN A 61 -6.56 -16.70 21.69
CA GLN A 61 -7.04 -16.05 22.92
C GLN A 61 -7.40 -14.57 22.74
N GLY A 62 -7.02 -13.94 21.62
CA GLY A 62 -7.23 -12.52 21.38
C GLY A 62 -6.51 -11.60 22.37
N SER A 63 -5.51 -12.11 23.09
CA SER A 63 -4.87 -11.40 24.18
C SER A 63 -3.52 -11.98 24.54
N LEU A 64 -2.58 -11.12 24.92
CA LEU A 64 -1.30 -11.51 25.49
C LEU A 64 -1.48 -12.00 26.92
N THR A 65 -1.63 -13.30 27.11
CA THR A 65 -1.88 -13.90 28.43
C THR A 65 -0.63 -14.54 29.00
N GLN A 66 -0.04 -15.47 28.28
CA GLN A 66 1.15 -16.20 28.72
C GLN A 66 2.06 -16.50 27.53
N VAL A 67 3.30 -16.06 27.62
CA VAL A 67 4.36 -16.44 26.67
C VAL A 67 5.06 -17.67 27.22
N GLY A 68 4.84 -18.82 26.59
CA GLY A 68 5.46 -20.09 26.96
C GLY A 68 6.70 -20.39 26.14
N LEU A 69 7.32 -21.55 26.43
CA LEU A 69 8.47 -22.04 25.68
C LEU A 69 8.22 -22.18 24.15
N PRO A 70 7.05 -22.67 23.68
CA PRO A 70 6.79 -22.76 22.24
C PRO A 70 6.90 -21.42 21.53
N GLN A 71 6.37 -20.35 22.12
CA GLN A 71 6.41 -19.00 21.55
C GLN A 71 7.84 -18.46 21.48
N VAL A 72 8.64 -18.70 22.53
CA VAL A 72 10.05 -18.32 22.56
C VAL A 72 10.84 -19.08 21.48
N LEU A 73 10.58 -20.36 21.27
CA LEU A 73 11.21 -21.16 20.22
C LEU A 73 10.83 -20.66 18.81
N ILE A 74 9.55 -20.29 18.59
CA ILE A 74 9.12 -19.66 17.32
C ILE A 74 9.85 -18.33 17.11
N MET A 75 9.92 -17.47 18.14
CA MET A 75 10.65 -16.20 18.07
C MET A 75 12.11 -16.41 17.69
N LEU A 76 12.81 -17.32 18.35
CA LEU A 76 14.22 -17.61 18.08
C LEU A 76 14.43 -18.19 16.69
N GLY A 77 13.61 -19.16 16.28
CA GLY A 77 13.65 -19.75 14.95
C GLY A 77 13.41 -18.71 13.84
N THR A 78 12.40 -17.86 14.00
CA THR A 78 12.09 -16.78 13.06
C THR A 78 13.22 -15.74 13.02
N LEU A 79 13.78 -15.36 14.17
CA LEU A 79 14.89 -14.43 14.24
C LEU A 79 16.10 -14.94 13.46
N VAL A 80 16.49 -16.21 13.71
CA VAL A 80 17.63 -16.85 13.01
C VAL A 80 17.37 -16.90 11.52
N LEU A 81 16.17 -17.29 11.08
CA LEU A 81 15.79 -17.33 9.67
C LEU A 81 15.86 -15.94 9.02
N CYS A 82 15.25 -14.92 9.63
CA CYS A 82 15.26 -13.56 9.11
C CYS A 82 16.69 -13.00 9.02
N LEU A 83 17.51 -13.19 10.05
CA LEU A 83 18.92 -12.76 10.02
C LEU A 83 19.71 -13.49 8.93
N ALA A 84 19.52 -14.80 8.76
CA ALA A 84 20.14 -15.56 7.68
C ALA A 84 19.74 -15.02 6.30
N LEU A 85 18.45 -14.74 6.08
CA LEU A 85 17.95 -14.15 4.83
C LEU A 85 18.55 -12.77 4.57
N VAL A 86 18.59 -11.89 5.58
CA VAL A 86 19.21 -10.57 5.47
C VAL A 86 20.69 -10.69 5.12
N LEU A 87 21.43 -11.59 5.76
CA LEU A 87 22.86 -11.79 5.48
C LEU A 87 23.10 -12.35 4.07
N VAL A 88 22.28 -13.28 3.60
CA VAL A 88 22.32 -13.79 2.23
C VAL A 88 22.02 -12.66 1.22
N CYS A 89 20.94 -11.92 1.40
CA CYS A 89 20.60 -10.78 0.54
C CYS A 89 21.72 -9.72 0.53
N ARG A 90 22.31 -9.44 1.69
CA ARG A 90 23.46 -8.53 1.82
C ARG A 90 24.68 -9.02 1.04
N ARG A 91 25.02 -10.33 1.11
CA ARG A 91 26.14 -10.92 0.34
C ARG A 91 25.90 -10.84 -1.16
N ILE A 92 24.65 -11.09 -1.58
CA ILE A 92 24.21 -10.94 -2.97
C ILE A 92 24.40 -9.48 -3.43
N LEU A 93 23.93 -8.51 -2.66
CA LEU A 93 24.03 -7.07 -2.97
C LEU A 93 25.49 -6.59 -3.06
N LEU A 94 26.39 -7.16 -2.26
CA LEU A 94 27.82 -6.86 -2.29
C LEU A 94 28.58 -7.59 -3.41
N GLY A 95 27.89 -8.38 -4.24
CA GLY A 95 28.51 -9.14 -5.33
C GLY A 95 29.41 -10.31 -4.88
N CYS A 96 29.40 -10.64 -3.56
CA CYS A 96 30.23 -11.72 -3.00
C CYS A 96 29.77 -13.10 -3.46
N GLU A 97 28.47 -13.28 -3.67
CA GLU A 97 27.90 -14.55 -4.13
C GLU A 97 27.19 -14.37 -5.47
N PRO A 98 27.54 -15.18 -6.49
CA PRO A 98 26.80 -15.16 -7.74
C PRO A 98 25.44 -15.83 -7.57
N LEU A 99 24.38 -15.19 -8.04
CA LEU A 99 23.10 -15.84 -8.27
C LEU A 99 23.27 -16.84 -9.43
N ARG A 100 23.79 -18.05 -9.12
CA ARG A 100 23.96 -19.12 -10.11
C ARG A 100 22.66 -19.90 -10.25
N MET A 101 22.14 -19.97 -11.46
CA MET A 101 21.09 -20.93 -11.74
C MET A 101 21.66 -22.36 -11.60
N PRO A 102 20.93 -23.28 -10.94
CA PRO A 102 21.30 -24.68 -10.91
C PRO A 102 21.57 -25.19 -12.32
N GLN A 103 22.61 -26.04 -12.48
CA GLN A 103 23.01 -26.56 -13.80
C GLN A 103 21.84 -27.24 -14.55
N ARG A 104 20.96 -27.94 -13.82
CA ARG A 104 19.75 -28.55 -14.39
C ARG A 104 18.81 -27.53 -15.01
N LEU A 105 18.60 -26.34 -14.39
CA LEU A 105 17.78 -25.26 -14.93
C LEU A 105 18.45 -24.58 -16.12
N THR A 106 19.77 -24.45 -16.12
CA THR A 106 20.54 -23.92 -17.26
C THR A 106 20.43 -24.84 -18.47
N ALA A 107 20.57 -26.17 -18.27
CA ALA A 107 20.38 -27.15 -19.33
C ALA A 107 18.93 -27.18 -19.86
N LEU A 108 17.93 -27.03 -18.97
CA LEU A 108 16.52 -26.93 -19.35
C LEU A 108 16.28 -25.67 -20.21
N ALA A 109 16.86 -24.54 -19.83
CA ALA A 109 16.73 -23.28 -20.56
C ALA A 109 17.29 -23.32 -21.98
N GLN A 110 18.24 -24.24 -22.26
CA GLN A 110 18.84 -24.44 -23.58
C GLN A 110 17.96 -25.26 -24.54
N ARG A 111 16.93 -25.95 -24.05
CA ARG A 111 16.02 -26.73 -24.91
C ARG A 111 15.28 -25.83 -25.91
N PRO A 112 15.02 -26.27 -27.17
CA PRO A 112 14.39 -25.45 -28.21
C PRO A 112 13.04 -24.87 -27.78
N ARG A 113 12.19 -25.63 -27.08
CA ARG A 113 10.90 -25.16 -26.55
C ARG A 113 11.07 -24.04 -25.52
N MET A 114 12.08 -24.14 -24.66
CA MET A 114 12.36 -23.10 -23.65
C MET A 114 12.95 -21.84 -24.28
N ARG A 115 13.74 -21.96 -25.34
CA ARG A 115 14.20 -20.80 -26.13
C ARG A 115 13.03 -20.10 -26.83
N ALA A 116 12.13 -20.84 -27.43
CA ALA A 116 10.90 -20.30 -28.05
C ALA A 116 10.04 -19.58 -27.01
N TYR A 117 9.85 -20.18 -25.83
CA TYR A 117 9.15 -19.55 -24.72
C TYR A 117 9.86 -18.28 -24.24
N ALA A 118 11.19 -18.31 -24.08
CA ALA A 118 11.98 -17.15 -23.69
C ALA A 118 11.85 -15.99 -24.69
N ALA A 119 11.86 -16.29 -26.00
CA ALA A 119 11.60 -15.30 -27.04
C ALA A 119 10.18 -14.76 -26.97
N PHE A 120 9.16 -15.61 -26.73
CA PHE A 120 7.78 -15.21 -26.55
C PHE A 120 7.60 -14.27 -25.38
N ILE A 121 8.02 -14.64 -24.15
CA ILE A 121 7.85 -13.80 -22.96
C ILE A 121 8.63 -12.48 -23.08
N THR A 122 9.83 -12.51 -23.68
CA THR A 122 10.59 -11.28 -23.94
C THR A 122 9.84 -10.35 -24.89
N ARG A 123 9.22 -10.86 -25.94
CA ARG A 123 8.38 -10.06 -26.86
C ARG A 123 7.15 -9.51 -26.15
N GLN A 124 6.45 -10.32 -25.32
CA GLN A 124 5.25 -9.87 -24.59
C GLN A 124 5.58 -8.86 -23.49
N THR A 125 6.84 -8.77 -23.05
CA THR A 125 7.30 -7.83 -22.03
C THR A 125 8.32 -6.81 -22.56
N SER A 126 8.32 -6.55 -23.88
CA SER A 126 9.27 -5.61 -24.52
C SER A 126 8.90 -4.15 -24.36
N GLY A 127 7.72 -3.84 -23.82
CA GLY A 127 7.23 -2.49 -23.59
C GLY A 127 5.92 -2.48 -22.82
N TRP A 128 5.50 -1.31 -22.34
CA TRP A 128 4.28 -1.21 -21.53
C TRP A 128 3.00 -1.64 -22.28
N ARG A 129 2.89 -1.41 -23.59
CA ARG A 129 1.70 -1.79 -24.38
C ARG A 129 1.50 -3.32 -24.48
N PRO A 130 2.51 -4.14 -24.84
CA PRO A 130 2.40 -5.59 -24.76
C PRO A 130 2.09 -6.09 -23.35
N ILE A 131 2.75 -5.54 -22.30
CA ILE A 131 2.48 -5.93 -20.91
C ILE A 131 1.03 -5.63 -20.54
N MET A 132 0.52 -4.42 -20.86
CA MET A 132 -0.87 -4.04 -20.59
C MET A 132 -1.87 -5.00 -21.25
N ARG A 133 -1.64 -5.35 -22.53
CA ARG A 133 -2.47 -6.33 -23.24
C ARG A 133 -2.44 -7.71 -22.57
N LEU A 134 -1.25 -8.16 -22.12
CA LEU A 134 -1.10 -9.43 -21.41
C LEU A 134 -1.86 -9.42 -20.08
N LEU A 135 -1.76 -8.34 -19.30
CA LEU A 135 -2.48 -8.18 -18.04
C LEU A 135 -4.01 -8.14 -18.26
N LEU A 136 -4.48 -7.33 -19.20
CA LEU A 136 -5.92 -7.26 -19.51
C LEU A 136 -6.47 -8.60 -19.97
N ALA A 137 -5.76 -9.31 -20.85
CA ALA A 137 -6.15 -10.66 -21.29
C ALA A 137 -6.16 -11.66 -20.12
N GLY A 138 -5.15 -11.60 -19.25
CA GLY A 138 -5.04 -12.49 -18.09
C GLY A 138 -6.06 -12.20 -17.00
N TRP A 139 -6.52 -10.94 -16.83
CA TRP A 139 -7.54 -10.56 -15.86
C TRP A 139 -8.98 -10.58 -16.41
N ALA A 140 -9.14 -10.76 -17.74
CA ALA A 140 -10.45 -10.75 -18.40
C ALA A 140 -11.42 -11.77 -17.78
N TRP A 141 -10.95 -12.96 -17.45
CA TRP A 141 -11.80 -13.97 -16.81
C TRP A 141 -12.38 -13.48 -15.48
N ALA A 142 -11.54 -12.85 -14.64
CA ALA A 142 -11.95 -12.36 -13.33
C ALA A 142 -12.97 -11.22 -13.48
N PHE A 143 -12.67 -10.22 -14.32
CA PHE A 143 -13.59 -9.11 -14.55
C PHE A 143 -14.91 -9.56 -15.19
N LEU A 144 -14.90 -10.42 -16.20
CA LEU A 144 -16.12 -10.87 -16.90
C LEU A 144 -17.02 -11.78 -16.04
N THR A 145 -16.44 -12.55 -15.11
CA THR A 145 -17.21 -13.45 -14.26
C THR A 145 -17.54 -12.89 -12.87
N LEU A 146 -16.76 -11.92 -12.38
CA LEU A 146 -16.94 -11.35 -11.05
C LEU A 146 -17.43 -9.89 -11.10
N LEU A 147 -17.27 -9.20 -12.23
CA LEU A 147 -17.68 -7.83 -12.58
C LEU A 147 -17.13 -6.75 -11.65
N ALA A 148 -17.53 -6.74 -10.38
CA ALA A 148 -17.09 -5.77 -9.39
C ALA A 148 -17.04 -6.41 -8.00
N ALA A 149 -16.24 -5.81 -7.14
CA ALA A 149 -16.16 -6.09 -5.71
C ALA A 149 -16.23 -4.75 -4.95
N TYR A 150 -16.92 -4.69 -3.83
CA TYR A 150 -17.00 -3.50 -3.00
C TYR A 150 -17.38 -3.84 -1.55
N GLY A 151 -17.35 -2.85 -0.67
CA GLY A 151 -17.69 -2.97 0.74
C GLY A 151 -18.20 -1.66 1.31
N ALA A 152 -18.07 -1.48 2.62
CA ALA A 152 -18.58 -0.34 3.36
C ALA A 152 -18.16 1.03 2.76
N ASP A 153 -16.93 1.16 2.29
CA ASP A 153 -16.42 2.45 1.76
C ASP A 153 -17.26 2.94 0.56
N LEU A 154 -17.48 2.09 -0.46
CA LEU A 154 -18.27 2.46 -1.64
C LEU A 154 -19.73 2.71 -1.28
N TYR A 155 -20.28 1.82 -0.43
CA TYR A 155 -21.64 1.91 0.05
C TYR A 155 -21.88 3.26 0.76
N ALA A 156 -21.03 3.64 1.71
CA ALA A 156 -21.11 4.92 2.41
C ALA A 156 -20.99 6.12 1.47
N GLN A 157 -20.06 6.08 0.49
CA GLN A 157 -19.90 7.16 -0.49
C GLN A 157 -21.13 7.32 -1.40
N ALA A 158 -21.72 6.22 -1.85
CA ALA A 158 -22.92 6.24 -2.66
C ALA A 158 -24.14 6.76 -1.86
N GLN A 159 -24.29 6.31 -0.61
CA GLN A 159 -25.36 6.79 0.27
C GLN A 159 -25.23 8.29 0.59
N GLU A 160 -24.00 8.76 0.81
CA GLU A 160 -23.74 10.17 1.05
C GLU A 160 -24.22 11.03 -0.13
N CYS A 161 -23.92 10.64 -1.36
CA CYS A 161 -24.40 11.32 -2.54
C CYS A 161 -25.91 11.20 -2.72
N ALA A 162 -26.52 10.04 -2.44
CA ALA A 162 -27.96 9.84 -2.49
C ALA A 162 -28.69 10.74 -1.49
N ASN A 163 -28.20 10.81 -0.26
CA ASN A 163 -28.76 11.69 0.78
C ASN A 163 -28.63 13.17 0.41
N PHE A 164 -27.47 13.57 -0.15
CA PHE A 164 -27.25 14.94 -0.60
C PHE A 164 -28.26 15.33 -1.70
N LEU A 165 -28.45 14.48 -2.71
CA LEU A 165 -29.38 14.72 -3.80
C LEU A 165 -30.83 14.76 -3.31
N ALA A 166 -31.23 13.84 -2.41
CA ALA A 166 -32.56 13.83 -1.82
C ALA A 166 -32.85 15.10 -1.03
N GLN A 167 -31.90 15.58 -0.23
CA GLN A 167 -32.04 16.83 0.52
C GLN A 167 -32.13 18.03 -0.41
N LEU A 168 -31.41 18.07 -1.53
CA LEU A 168 -31.55 19.13 -2.53
C LEU A 168 -32.92 19.14 -3.17
N GLN A 169 -33.61 17.99 -3.27
CA GLN A 169 -34.98 17.86 -3.79
C GLN A 169 -36.05 18.20 -2.73
N GLY A 170 -35.65 18.41 -1.49
CA GLY A 170 -36.55 18.71 -0.37
C GLY A 170 -37.18 17.49 0.27
N ASP A 171 -36.64 16.29 0.02
CA ASP A 171 -37.16 15.07 0.64
C ASP A 171 -36.95 15.08 2.16
N GLN A 172 -37.95 14.55 2.88
CA GLN A 172 -37.90 14.40 4.33
C GLN A 172 -37.49 12.98 4.76
N PRO A 173 -36.75 12.82 5.87
CA PRO A 173 -36.44 11.52 6.42
C PRO A 173 -37.69 10.85 7.07
N PRO A 174 -37.74 9.50 7.14
CA PRO A 174 -36.78 8.56 6.52
C PRO A 174 -36.99 8.46 5.02
N TYR A 175 -35.88 8.36 4.27
CA TYR A 175 -35.94 8.09 2.84
C TYR A 175 -36.42 6.67 2.57
N GLY A 176 -37.17 6.48 1.49
CA GLY A 176 -37.73 5.16 1.17
C GLY A 176 -36.70 4.17 0.66
N GLY A 177 -36.83 2.99 1.11
CA GLY A 177 -36.59 1.64 0.57
C GLY A 177 -35.39 1.27 -0.26
N ASN A 178 -34.45 2.15 -0.55
CA ASN A 178 -33.26 1.77 -1.32
C ASN A 178 -32.03 1.64 -0.39
N ALA A 179 -31.24 0.58 -0.58
CA ALA A 179 -30.02 0.37 0.17
C ALA A 179 -29.04 1.55 0.11
N PHE A 180 -29.08 2.35 -0.98
CA PHE A 180 -28.25 3.54 -1.16
C PHE A 180 -28.93 4.86 -0.74
N THR A 181 -30.15 4.83 -0.24
CA THR A 181 -30.89 6.01 0.21
C THR A 181 -31.29 5.96 1.68
N GLN A 182 -30.81 4.98 2.43
CA GLN A 182 -31.07 4.89 3.84
C GLN A 182 -30.42 6.03 4.61
N MET A 183 -31.17 6.57 5.54
CA MET A 183 -30.82 7.76 6.27
C MET A 183 -29.82 7.56 7.39
N ASP A 184 -29.96 6.48 8.13
CA ASP A 184 -29.10 6.18 9.27
C ASP A 184 -27.80 5.54 8.81
N VAL A 185 -27.07 6.27 7.98
CA VAL A 185 -25.78 5.86 7.49
C VAL A 185 -24.72 6.35 8.43
N TYR A 186 -24.04 5.42 9.04
CA TYR A 186 -22.81 5.70 9.72
C TYR A 186 -21.77 6.30 8.73
N PRO A 187 -21.11 7.41 9.03
CA PRO A 187 -21.29 8.26 10.23
C PRO A 187 -22.24 9.45 10.02
N ILE A 188 -22.95 9.53 8.92
CA ILE A 188 -23.56 10.75 8.41
C ILE A 188 -24.95 11.00 8.99
N GLY A 189 -25.85 10.04 8.90
CA GLY A 189 -27.24 10.23 9.26
C GLY A 189 -27.45 10.50 10.74
N HIS A 190 -26.63 9.88 11.58
CA HIS A 190 -26.90 9.82 13.02
C HIS A 190 -26.77 11.16 13.76
N TYR A 191 -25.86 12.06 13.34
CA TYR A 191 -25.54 13.28 14.09
C TYR A 191 -25.75 14.58 13.30
N LEU A 192 -25.88 14.50 12.00
CA LEU A 192 -25.96 15.69 11.15
C LEU A 192 -27.36 15.95 10.63
N TRP A 193 -28.20 14.95 10.61
CA TRP A 193 -29.59 15.04 10.23
C TRP A 193 -30.47 15.50 11.41
N PRO A 194 -31.48 16.31 11.26
CA PRO A 194 -31.88 17.18 10.15
C PRO A 194 -31.38 18.63 10.31
N VAL A 195 -30.37 18.86 11.15
CA VAL A 195 -29.90 20.20 11.54
C VAL A 195 -29.35 20.99 10.35
N HIS A 196 -28.73 20.26 9.41
CA HIS A 196 -28.19 20.84 8.20
C HIS A 196 -28.96 20.28 7.00
N PRO A 197 -29.43 21.14 6.09
CA PRO A 197 -30.07 20.72 4.86
C PRO A 197 -29.06 19.95 3.97
N ALA A 198 -28.85 20.25 2.76
CA ALA A 198 -27.93 19.53 1.90
C ALA A 198 -26.46 19.80 2.25
N PHE A 199 -25.70 18.75 2.58
CA PHE A 199 -24.26 18.80 2.81
C PHE A 199 -23.61 17.46 2.46
N LEU A 200 -22.29 17.51 2.25
CA LEU A 200 -21.39 16.36 2.06
C LEU A 200 -20.34 16.37 3.16
N THR A 201 -19.71 15.23 3.41
CA THR A 201 -18.61 15.17 4.38
C THR A 201 -17.29 14.78 3.70
N ASP A 202 -16.18 15.24 4.24
CA ASP A 202 -14.85 14.71 3.91
C ASP A 202 -14.47 13.55 4.85
N GLN A 203 -15.43 12.69 5.18
CA GLN A 203 -15.14 11.45 5.95
C GLN A 203 -14.38 10.46 5.09
N HIS A 204 -14.85 10.17 3.89
CA HIS A 204 -14.05 9.66 2.78
C HIS A 204 -13.53 10.85 1.97
N ASN A 205 -12.52 10.65 1.12
CA ASN A 205 -12.07 11.76 0.29
C ASN A 205 -13.21 12.27 -0.59
N ILE A 206 -13.54 13.55 -0.46
CA ILE A 206 -14.71 14.15 -1.11
C ILE A 206 -14.68 14.05 -2.64
N VAL A 207 -13.49 14.19 -3.25
CA VAL A 207 -13.36 14.09 -4.72
C VAL A 207 -13.70 12.68 -5.19
N LEU A 208 -13.23 11.66 -4.46
CA LEU A 208 -13.53 10.26 -4.78
C LEU A 208 -14.99 9.94 -4.48
N THR A 209 -15.55 10.47 -3.38
CA THR A 209 -16.97 10.33 -3.01
C THR A 209 -17.87 10.87 -4.12
N LEU A 210 -17.58 12.07 -4.62
CA LEU A 210 -18.34 12.65 -5.73
C LEU A 210 -18.19 11.82 -7.00
N PHE A 211 -16.97 11.38 -7.34
CA PHE A 211 -16.77 10.58 -8.54
C PHE A 211 -17.52 9.25 -8.50
N TYR A 212 -17.39 8.49 -7.40
CA TYR A 212 -18.06 7.20 -7.25
C TYR A 212 -19.57 7.36 -7.05
N GLY A 213 -19.97 8.17 -6.08
CA GLY A 213 -21.38 8.31 -5.72
C GLY A 213 -22.20 8.91 -6.84
N MET A 214 -21.75 9.99 -7.49
CA MET A 214 -22.48 10.60 -8.59
C MET A 214 -22.55 9.70 -9.83
N THR A 215 -21.49 8.91 -10.12
CA THR A 215 -21.54 7.93 -11.20
C THR A 215 -22.60 6.86 -10.93
N ILE A 216 -22.69 6.37 -9.70
CA ILE A 216 -23.69 5.36 -9.29
C ILE A 216 -25.10 5.96 -9.34
N MET A 217 -25.29 7.18 -8.85
CA MET A 217 -26.61 7.88 -8.90
C MET A 217 -27.03 8.17 -10.35
N ALA A 218 -26.11 8.68 -11.17
CA ALA A 218 -26.37 8.91 -12.60
C ALA A 218 -26.72 7.61 -13.35
N SER A 219 -26.03 6.51 -13.02
CA SER A 219 -26.37 5.19 -13.59
C SER A 219 -27.80 4.78 -13.24
N ASN A 220 -28.19 4.91 -11.98
CA ASN A 220 -29.56 4.60 -11.57
C ASN A 220 -30.59 5.47 -12.29
N HIS A 221 -30.31 6.77 -12.43
CA HIS A 221 -31.21 7.70 -13.13
C HIS A 221 -31.38 7.35 -14.62
N LEU A 222 -30.28 6.93 -15.28
CA LEU A 222 -30.28 6.64 -16.72
C LEU A 222 -30.75 5.23 -17.08
N THR A 223 -30.47 4.26 -16.21
CA THR A 223 -30.67 2.84 -16.53
C THR A 223 -31.63 2.10 -15.59
N GLY A 224 -32.06 2.75 -14.50
CA GLY A 224 -32.81 2.11 -13.42
C GLY A 224 -31.97 1.16 -12.56
N SER A 225 -30.63 1.18 -12.69
CA SER A 225 -29.74 0.28 -11.98
C SER A 225 -28.49 0.99 -11.42
N TYR A 226 -28.21 0.81 -10.15
CA TYR A 226 -26.96 1.22 -9.51
C TYR A 226 -25.78 0.36 -9.96
N ASP A 227 -26.01 -0.93 -10.24
CA ASP A 227 -24.99 -1.91 -10.58
C ASP A 227 -24.27 -1.59 -11.87
N ALA A 228 -24.97 -1.04 -12.87
CA ALA A 228 -24.33 -0.65 -14.13
C ALA A 228 -23.23 0.40 -13.90
N GLY A 229 -23.47 1.37 -13.02
CA GLY A 229 -22.46 2.35 -12.61
C GLY A 229 -21.29 1.72 -11.83
N ILE A 230 -21.57 0.77 -10.95
CA ILE A 230 -20.56 0.04 -10.19
C ILE A 230 -19.66 -0.77 -11.14
N VAL A 231 -20.25 -1.49 -12.09
CA VAL A 231 -19.48 -2.27 -13.10
C VAL A 231 -18.66 -1.36 -14.01
N LEU A 232 -19.21 -0.21 -14.42
CA LEU A 232 -18.46 0.78 -15.19
C LEU A 232 -17.22 1.27 -14.43
N LEU A 233 -17.39 1.67 -13.16
CA LEU A 233 -16.28 2.11 -12.30
C LEU A 233 -15.23 1.02 -12.12
N ALA A 234 -15.66 -0.23 -11.90
CA ALA A 234 -14.76 -1.38 -11.80
C ALA A 234 -13.98 -1.62 -13.11
N GLY A 235 -14.64 -1.53 -14.26
CA GLY A 235 -13.99 -1.64 -15.58
C GLY A 235 -12.92 -0.55 -15.81
N LEU A 236 -13.23 0.70 -15.44
CA LEU A 236 -12.26 1.80 -15.49
C LEU A 236 -11.06 1.53 -14.57
N GLN A 237 -11.29 0.98 -13.37
CA GLN A 237 -10.21 0.62 -12.46
C GLN A 237 -9.36 -0.52 -13.00
N VAL A 238 -9.92 -1.55 -13.66
CA VAL A 238 -9.15 -2.63 -14.32
C VAL A 238 -8.20 -2.06 -15.37
N ILE A 239 -8.69 -1.15 -16.22
CA ILE A 239 -7.87 -0.51 -17.25
C ILE A 239 -6.75 0.32 -16.61
N PHE A 240 -7.07 1.10 -15.58
CA PHE A 240 -6.11 1.90 -14.84
C PHE A 240 -5.05 1.02 -14.15
N ALA A 241 -5.47 -0.06 -13.49
CA ALA A 241 -4.58 -1.03 -12.86
C ALA A 241 -3.60 -1.65 -13.87
N ALA A 242 -4.13 -2.10 -15.03
CA ALA A 242 -3.30 -2.66 -16.11
C ALA A 242 -2.30 -1.64 -16.64
N PHE A 243 -2.70 -0.38 -16.81
CA PHE A 243 -1.79 0.70 -17.20
C PHE A 243 -0.69 0.91 -16.16
N CYS A 244 -1.03 1.11 -14.88
CA CYS A 244 -0.07 1.38 -13.80
C CYS A 244 0.95 0.23 -13.64
N CYS A 245 0.47 -1.01 -13.61
CA CYS A 245 1.34 -2.19 -13.52
C CYS A 245 2.23 -2.33 -14.76
N ALA A 246 1.68 -2.11 -15.96
CA ALA A 246 2.43 -2.25 -17.20
C ALA A 246 3.53 -1.20 -17.34
N VAL A 247 3.23 0.08 -17.10
CA VAL A 247 4.24 1.15 -17.22
C VAL A 247 5.33 1.03 -16.16
N THR A 248 5.00 0.49 -14.98
CA THR A 248 5.98 0.22 -13.93
C THR A 248 6.82 -0.99 -14.27
N ALA A 249 6.20 -2.11 -14.64
CA ALA A 249 6.91 -3.31 -15.05
C ALA A 249 7.86 -3.04 -16.24
N ASP A 250 7.43 -2.24 -17.21
CA ASP A 250 8.29 -1.83 -18.34
C ASP A 250 9.56 -1.12 -17.87
N ARG A 251 9.48 -0.20 -16.89
CA ARG A 251 10.66 0.50 -16.33
C ARG A 251 11.66 -0.46 -15.70
N PHE A 252 11.15 -1.45 -14.98
CA PHE A 252 12.01 -2.44 -14.32
C PHE A 252 12.46 -3.58 -15.25
N LEU A 253 11.73 -3.91 -16.30
CA LEU A 253 12.07 -4.98 -17.25
C LEU A 253 12.93 -4.49 -18.42
N ARG A 254 12.93 -3.19 -18.73
CA ARG A 254 13.91 -2.59 -19.64
C ARG A 254 15.27 -2.57 -18.96
N GLY A 255 16.16 -3.47 -19.38
CA GLY A 255 17.56 -3.39 -19.02
C GLY A 255 18.26 -2.28 -19.82
N SER A 256 19.42 -1.81 -19.35
CA SER A 256 20.40 -1.13 -20.22
C SER A 256 20.95 -2.14 -21.22
N GLU A 257 21.67 -1.68 -22.25
CA GLU A 257 22.29 -2.58 -23.25
C GLU A 257 23.19 -3.64 -22.63
N THR A 258 23.71 -3.36 -21.44
CA THR A 258 24.58 -4.28 -20.66
C THR A 258 23.82 -5.15 -19.65
N GLU A 259 22.54 -4.88 -19.38
CA GLU A 259 21.77 -5.51 -18.29
C GLU A 259 20.46 -6.12 -18.79
N HIS A 260 20.54 -7.27 -19.44
CA HIS A 260 19.33 -7.99 -19.87
C HIS A 260 18.63 -8.70 -18.70
N VAL A 261 17.33 -8.39 -18.51
CA VAL A 261 16.46 -9.16 -17.61
C VAL A 261 16.10 -10.48 -18.29
N GLY A 262 16.51 -11.59 -17.70
CA GLY A 262 16.26 -12.93 -18.26
C GLY A 262 14.78 -13.31 -18.28
N ALA A 263 14.43 -14.27 -19.14
CA ALA A 263 13.06 -14.75 -19.33
C ALA A 263 12.41 -15.25 -18.04
N LEU A 264 13.15 -15.94 -17.16
CA LEU A 264 12.63 -16.40 -15.88
C LEU A 264 12.14 -15.26 -14.99
N ALA A 265 12.94 -14.20 -14.85
CA ALA A 265 12.56 -13.05 -14.03
C ALA A 265 11.33 -12.34 -14.61
N ARG A 266 11.27 -12.19 -15.95
CA ARG A 266 10.07 -11.65 -16.64
C ARG A 266 8.83 -12.50 -16.38
N THR A 267 8.98 -13.82 -16.45
CA THR A 267 7.89 -14.77 -16.16
C THR A 267 7.41 -14.63 -14.73
N LEU A 268 8.32 -14.63 -13.75
CA LEU A 268 7.95 -14.54 -12.33
C LEU A 268 7.21 -13.24 -12.00
N VAL A 269 7.65 -12.10 -12.56
CA VAL A 269 6.94 -10.82 -12.41
C VAL A 269 5.54 -10.90 -13.02
N MET A 270 5.40 -11.46 -14.22
CA MET A 270 4.07 -11.59 -14.84
C MET A 270 3.18 -12.57 -14.08
N LEU A 271 3.70 -13.70 -13.62
CA LEU A 271 2.95 -14.66 -12.80
C LEU A 271 2.46 -14.02 -11.50
N PHE A 272 3.27 -13.20 -10.85
CA PHE A 272 2.85 -12.47 -9.66
C PHE A 272 1.62 -11.59 -9.96
N PHE A 273 1.67 -10.74 -10.98
CA PHE A 273 0.56 -9.84 -11.29
C PHE A 273 -0.68 -10.57 -11.84
N LEU A 274 -0.49 -11.68 -12.55
CA LEU A 274 -1.60 -12.43 -13.16
C LEU A 274 -2.33 -13.36 -12.20
N PHE A 275 -1.64 -13.86 -11.14
CA PHE A 275 -2.17 -14.95 -10.32
C PHE A 275 -2.20 -14.68 -8.82
N SER A 276 -1.56 -13.61 -8.30
CA SER A 276 -1.71 -13.28 -6.88
C SER A 276 -3.15 -12.85 -6.60
N PRO A 277 -3.87 -13.54 -5.69
CA PRO A 277 -5.30 -13.29 -5.48
C PRO A 277 -5.58 -11.85 -5.04
N PHE A 278 -4.77 -11.32 -4.11
CA PHE A 278 -4.92 -9.96 -3.62
C PHE A 278 -4.69 -8.91 -4.73
N VAL A 279 -3.81 -9.18 -5.73
CA VAL A 279 -3.62 -8.31 -6.89
C VAL A 279 -4.83 -8.41 -7.82
N VAL A 280 -5.21 -9.63 -8.23
CA VAL A 280 -6.31 -9.85 -9.20
C VAL A 280 -7.61 -9.24 -8.69
N PHE A 281 -7.99 -9.53 -7.44
CA PHE A 281 -9.25 -9.02 -6.90
C PHE A 281 -9.23 -7.52 -6.63
N SER A 282 -8.07 -6.93 -6.35
CA SER A 282 -7.96 -5.48 -6.21
C SER A 282 -8.19 -4.74 -7.52
N THR A 283 -7.99 -5.38 -8.70
CA THR A 283 -8.15 -4.69 -9.99
C THR A 283 -9.56 -4.17 -10.24
N PHE A 284 -10.59 -4.83 -9.72
CA PHE A 284 -12.01 -4.44 -9.86
C PHE A 284 -12.70 -4.21 -8.51
N SER A 285 -11.93 -4.12 -7.41
CA SER A 285 -12.46 -3.83 -6.08
C SER A 285 -12.53 -2.31 -5.85
N LEU A 286 -13.74 -1.79 -5.77
CA LEU A 286 -14.04 -0.37 -5.59
C LEU A 286 -13.96 0.03 -4.11
N THR A 287 -12.80 -0.19 -3.52
CA THR A 287 -12.42 0.42 -2.24
C THR A 287 -11.30 1.43 -2.48
N LYS A 288 -11.13 2.41 -1.61
CA LYS A 288 -10.11 3.46 -1.75
C LYS A 288 -8.66 2.93 -1.85
N SER A 289 -8.37 1.82 -1.17
CA SER A 289 -6.99 1.29 -1.08
C SER A 289 -6.44 0.68 -2.37
N PRO A 290 -7.18 -0.11 -3.17
CA PRO A 290 -6.71 -0.58 -4.47
C PRO A 290 -6.37 0.56 -5.43
N LEU A 291 -7.22 1.58 -5.55
CA LEU A 291 -6.95 2.74 -6.41
C LEU A 291 -5.66 3.44 -5.98
N PHE A 292 -5.47 3.63 -4.66
CA PHE A 292 -4.23 4.14 -4.09
C PHE A 292 -3.04 3.26 -4.46
N ALA A 293 -3.15 1.93 -4.31
CA ALA A 293 -2.06 1.00 -4.55
C ALA A 293 -1.57 1.02 -6.00
N PHE A 294 -2.48 1.05 -6.98
CA PHE A 294 -2.10 1.16 -8.40
C PHE A 294 -1.45 2.50 -8.72
N ALA A 295 -1.99 3.60 -8.22
CA ALA A 295 -1.38 4.92 -8.38
C ALA A 295 0.01 4.97 -7.72
N PHE A 296 0.16 4.39 -6.53
CA PHE A 296 1.43 4.29 -5.82
C PHE A 296 2.47 3.46 -6.60
N VAL A 297 2.10 2.32 -7.16
CA VAL A 297 3.02 1.50 -7.97
C VAL A 297 3.52 2.27 -9.19
N TRP A 298 2.64 3.01 -9.86
CA TRP A 298 3.03 3.88 -10.96
C TRP A 298 3.98 4.99 -10.51
N TRP A 299 3.63 5.68 -9.44
CA TRP A 299 4.43 6.72 -8.80
C TRP A 299 5.80 6.18 -8.36
N PHE A 300 5.84 5.02 -7.70
CA PHE A 300 7.05 4.32 -7.27
C PHE A 300 7.98 4.01 -8.44
N GLY A 301 7.45 3.50 -9.55
CA GLY A 301 8.23 3.24 -10.76
C GLY A 301 8.87 4.50 -11.36
N ILE A 302 8.16 5.65 -11.29
CA ILE A 302 8.71 6.93 -11.74
C ILE A 302 9.81 7.41 -10.79
N CYS A 303 9.59 7.35 -9.49
CA CYS A 303 10.59 7.73 -8.48
C CYS A 303 11.86 6.90 -8.62
N HIS A 304 11.73 5.58 -8.80
CA HIS A 304 12.87 4.71 -9.05
C HIS A 304 13.62 5.09 -10.33
N GLN A 305 12.94 5.38 -11.42
CA GLN A 305 13.57 5.80 -12.69
C GLN A 305 14.32 7.13 -12.54
N LEU A 306 13.77 8.08 -11.78
CA LEU A 306 14.44 9.35 -11.48
C LEU A 306 15.68 9.16 -10.60
N GLU A 307 15.66 8.20 -9.68
CA GLU A 307 16.80 7.94 -8.79
C GLU A 307 17.92 7.17 -9.48
N SER A 308 17.58 6.16 -10.26
CA SER A 308 18.55 5.31 -10.97
C SER A 308 19.14 5.92 -12.24
N GLY A 309 18.60 7.07 -12.68
CA GLY A 309 19.12 7.78 -13.85
C GLY A 309 20.49 8.44 -13.60
N ASP A 310 21.32 8.48 -14.63
CA ASP A 310 22.62 9.19 -14.57
C ASP A 310 22.39 10.70 -14.52
N LYS A 311 22.50 11.26 -13.32
CA LYS A 311 22.26 12.69 -13.02
C LYS A 311 23.27 13.64 -13.71
N ASN A 312 24.39 13.11 -14.19
CA ASN A 312 25.42 13.88 -14.90
C ASN A 312 25.20 13.86 -16.43
N SER A 313 24.31 13.00 -16.91
CA SER A 313 23.99 12.93 -18.34
C SER A 313 23.25 14.21 -18.80
N PRO A 314 23.63 14.83 -19.91
CA PRO A 314 22.92 15.98 -20.47
C PRO A 314 21.47 15.65 -20.85
N LEU A 315 21.15 14.38 -21.08
CA LEU A 315 19.80 13.92 -21.40
C LEU A 315 18.92 13.74 -20.16
N TYR A 316 19.49 13.71 -18.96
CA TYR A 316 18.75 13.46 -17.72
C TYR A 316 17.64 14.49 -17.47
N ALA A 317 17.93 15.77 -17.66
CA ALA A 317 16.95 16.84 -17.46
C ALA A 317 15.73 16.69 -18.39
N SER A 318 15.94 16.30 -19.64
CA SER A 318 14.86 16.06 -20.61
C SER A 318 14.06 14.81 -20.27
N GLN A 319 14.71 13.75 -19.80
CA GLN A 319 14.05 12.54 -19.32
C GLN A 319 13.20 12.83 -18.07
N ALA A 320 13.74 13.53 -17.09
CA ALA A 320 13.00 13.95 -15.90
C ALA A 320 11.79 14.82 -16.26
N ALA A 321 11.92 15.73 -17.22
CA ALA A 321 10.81 16.56 -17.68
C ALA A 321 9.66 15.74 -18.29
N ARG A 322 9.96 14.67 -19.04
CA ARG A 322 8.95 13.76 -19.61
C ARG A 322 8.19 12.95 -18.55
N LEU A 323 8.79 12.76 -17.38
CA LEU A 323 8.18 12.00 -16.28
C LEU A 323 7.28 12.87 -15.38
N ARG A 324 7.40 14.20 -15.41
CA ARG A 324 6.64 15.13 -14.56
C ARG A 324 5.12 14.95 -14.63
N PRO A 325 4.47 14.84 -15.82
CA PRO A 325 3.03 14.67 -15.88
C PRO A 325 2.56 13.37 -15.22
N GLY A 326 3.29 12.26 -15.46
CA GLY A 326 2.99 10.99 -14.84
C GLY A 326 3.17 11.01 -13.32
N LEU A 327 4.23 11.68 -12.84
CA LEU A 327 4.46 11.86 -11.41
C LEU A 327 3.35 12.72 -10.77
N ALA A 328 2.97 13.82 -11.39
CA ALA A 328 1.92 14.69 -10.90
C ALA A 328 0.56 13.99 -10.86
N LEU A 329 0.19 13.28 -11.93
CA LEU A 329 -1.09 12.58 -11.99
C LEU A 329 -1.16 11.41 -10.99
N SER A 330 -0.11 10.59 -10.90
CA SER A 330 -0.07 9.51 -9.90
C SER A 330 -0.11 10.04 -8.47
N THR A 331 0.60 11.15 -8.17
CA THR A 331 0.53 11.84 -6.87
C THR A 331 -0.89 12.33 -6.59
N LEU A 332 -1.55 12.97 -7.55
CA LEU A 332 -2.92 13.46 -7.38
C LEU A 332 -3.90 12.31 -7.09
N ILE A 333 -3.81 11.20 -7.86
CA ILE A 333 -4.66 10.03 -7.64
C ILE A 333 -4.41 9.42 -6.26
N MET A 334 -3.16 9.35 -5.78
CA MET A 334 -2.85 8.92 -4.41
C MET A 334 -3.54 9.81 -3.37
N LEU A 335 -3.50 11.13 -3.54
CA LEU A 335 -4.10 12.09 -2.61
C LEU A 335 -5.63 11.97 -2.57
N ILE A 336 -6.29 11.78 -3.71
CA ILE A 336 -7.75 11.64 -3.77
C ILE A 336 -8.25 10.26 -3.33
N SER A 337 -7.38 9.23 -3.34
CA SER A 337 -7.76 7.85 -3.01
C SER A 337 -7.80 7.62 -1.51
N ALA A 338 -6.75 8.00 -0.79
CA ALA A 338 -6.61 7.69 0.63
C ALA A 338 -5.97 8.84 1.42
N LYS A 339 -6.55 9.16 2.58
CA LYS A 339 -6.08 10.29 3.43
C LYS A 339 -4.62 10.15 3.87
N TYR A 340 -4.15 8.94 4.10
CA TYR A 340 -2.74 8.71 4.45
C TYR A 340 -1.76 9.01 3.28
N GLY A 341 -2.25 9.07 2.04
CA GLY A 341 -1.48 9.54 0.89
C GLY A 341 -0.87 10.92 1.10
N LEU A 342 -1.58 11.80 1.81
CA LEU A 342 -1.10 13.14 2.18
C LEU A 342 0.22 13.07 2.97
N TYR A 343 0.29 12.23 4.00
CA TYR A 343 1.49 12.09 4.84
C TYR A 343 2.66 11.49 4.06
N ILE A 344 2.38 10.51 3.18
CA ILE A 344 3.40 9.88 2.34
C ILE A 344 3.98 10.90 1.34
N VAL A 345 3.12 11.67 0.67
CA VAL A 345 3.55 12.69 -0.30
C VAL A 345 4.31 13.82 0.39
N LEU A 346 3.86 14.30 1.55
CA LEU A 346 4.55 15.32 2.34
C LEU A 346 5.94 14.85 2.77
N ALA A 347 6.06 13.65 3.32
CA ALA A 347 7.34 13.10 3.75
C ALA A 347 8.30 12.95 2.56
N GLN A 348 7.79 12.47 1.42
CA GLN A 348 8.58 12.34 0.19
C GLN A 348 8.97 13.70 -0.39
N LEU A 349 8.10 14.71 -0.33
CA LEU A 349 8.42 16.07 -0.74
C LEU A 349 9.59 16.64 0.06
N VAL A 350 9.54 16.52 1.39
CA VAL A 350 10.63 16.96 2.29
C VAL A 350 11.93 16.22 1.97
N LEU A 351 11.85 14.90 1.83
CA LEU A 351 13.02 14.07 1.52
C LEU A 351 13.62 14.43 0.14
N ALA A 352 12.78 14.62 -0.87
CA ALA A 352 13.20 15.00 -2.22
C ALA A 352 13.86 16.39 -2.24
N LEU A 353 13.35 17.35 -1.48
CA LEU A 353 13.96 18.69 -1.37
C LEU A 353 15.35 18.64 -0.72
N ILE A 354 15.56 17.74 0.26
CA ILE A 354 16.87 17.57 0.91
C ILE A 354 17.87 16.88 -0.02
N ILE A 355 17.45 15.80 -0.71
CA ILE A 355 18.37 14.93 -1.45
C ILE A 355 18.52 15.37 -2.90
N HIS A 356 17.45 15.88 -3.52
CA HIS A 356 17.35 16.18 -4.95
C HIS A 356 17.06 17.64 -5.26
N HIS A 357 17.56 18.57 -4.44
CA HIS A 357 17.35 20.02 -4.61
C HIS A 357 17.63 20.54 -6.03
N ARG A 358 18.54 19.90 -6.78
CA ARG A 358 18.83 20.26 -8.19
C ARG A 358 17.68 19.96 -9.16
N GLN A 359 16.71 19.12 -8.74
CA GLN A 359 15.55 18.74 -9.56
C GLN A 359 14.28 19.48 -9.14
N TRP A 360 14.44 20.69 -8.60
CA TRP A 360 13.35 21.50 -8.05
C TRP A 360 12.09 21.55 -8.93
N ALA A 361 12.25 21.70 -10.27
CA ALA A 361 11.11 21.75 -11.18
C ALA A 361 10.31 20.42 -11.22
N THR A 362 10.99 19.27 -11.12
CA THR A 362 10.32 17.97 -11.07
C THR A 362 9.62 17.77 -9.71
N ILE A 363 10.23 18.24 -8.63
CA ILE A 363 9.64 18.21 -7.29
C ILE A 363 8.41 19.12 -7.21
N LEU A 364 8.52 20.36 -7.71
CA LEU A 364 7.41 21.30 -7.72
C LEU A 364 6.22 20.81 -8.55
N ILE A 365 6.47 20.38 -9.79
CA ILE A 365 5.38 19.94 -10.69
C ILE A 365 4.84 18.57 -10.28
N GLY A 366 5.72 17.65 -9.86
CA GLY A 366 5.34 16.26 -9.61
C GLY A 366 4.76 16.00 -8.22
N LEU A 367 5.16 16.77 -7.21
CA LEU A 367 4.73 16.56 -5.82
C LEU A 367 4.00 17.76 -5.23
N LEU A 368 4.58 18.96 -5.30
CA LEU A 368 4.01 20.13 -4.64
C LEU A 368 2.73 20.62 -5.34
N LEU A 369 2.70 20.71 -6.66
CA LEU A 369 1.54 21.18 -7.40
C LEU A 369 0.30 20.31 -7.15
N PRO A 370 0.35 18.97 -7.27
CA PRO A 370 -0.79 18.11 -6.91
C PRO A 370 -1.24 18.29 -5.46
N LEU A 371 -0.29 18.46 -4.54
CA LEU A 371 -0.57 18.69 -3.12
C LEU A 371 -1.34 20.00 -2.90
N VAL A 372 -0.88 21.09 -3.52
CA VAL A 372 -1.53 22.41 -3.43
C VAL A 372 -2.91 22.38 -4.09
N LEU A 373 -3.03 21.75 -5.26
CA LEU A 373 -4.34 21.61 -5.93
C LEU A 373 -5.31 20.82 -5.07
N PHE A 374 -4.90 19.68 -4.53
CA PHE A 374 -5.74 18.85 -3.68
C PHE A 374 -6.18 19.58 -2.41
N THR A 375 -5.23 20.17 -1.67
CA THR A 375 -5.53 20.89 -0.43
C THR A 375 -6.32 22.17 -0.70
N GLY A 376 -6.08 22.86 -1.82
CA GLY A 376 -6.82 24.04 -2.24
C GLY A 376 -8.27 23.73 -2.58
N VAL A 377 -8.51 22.67 -3.38
CA VAL A 377 -9.89 22.26 -3.75
C VAL A 377 -10.68 21.80 -2.51
N THR A 378 -10.09 20.92 -1.69
CA THR A 378 -10.76 20.44 -0.48
C THR A 378 -10.98 21.57 0.53
N GLY A 379 -10.04 22.50 0.67
CA GLY A 379 -10.16 23.69 1.49
C GLY A 379 -11.27 24.64 1.00
N ALA A 380 -11.36 24.87 -0.30
CA ALA A 380 -12.41 25.69 -0.89
C ALA A 380 -13.79 25.07 -0.68
N LEU A 381 -13.95 23.76 -0.91
CA LEU A 381 -15.20 23.04 -0.70
C LEU A 381 -15.66 23.08 0.77
N THR A 382 -14.71 22.98 1.71
CA THR A 382 -15.05 23.11 3.15
C THR A 382 -15.37 24.55 3.56
N ALA A 383 -14.75 25.53 2.94
CA ALA A 383 -15.02 26.96 3.22
C ALA A 383 -16.41 27.41 2.76
N THR A 384 -17.00 26.76 1.73
CA THR A 384 -18.38 27.03 1.28
C THR A 384 -19.45 26.50 2.23
N GLY A 385 -19.08 25.64 3.19
CA GLY A 385 -20.03 24.97 4.08
C GLY A 385 -20.80 23.79 3.43
N THR A 386 -20.64 23.58 2.13
CA THR A 386 -21.24 22.43 1.42
C THR A 386 -20.59 21.10 1.83
N VAL A 387 -19.30 21.14 2.19
CA VAL A 387 -18.55 20.00 2.66
C VAL A 387 -18.12 20.21 4.11
N ILE A 388 -18.48 19.29 4.97
CA ILE A 388 -18.11 19.28 6.38
C ILE A 388 -16.86 18.41 6.56
N LYS A 389 -15.92 18.86 7.38
CA LYS A 389 -14.71 18.07 7.68
C LYS A 389 -15.06 16.72 8.29
N GLY A 390 -14.31 15.69 7.91
CA GLY A 390 -14.38 14.37 8.53
C GLY A 390 -14.12 14.42 10.04
N ASP A 391 -14.71 13.48 10.78
CA ASP A 391 -14.50 13.39 12.23
C ASP A 391 -13.06 12.99 12.54
N PRO A 392 -12.39 13.59 13.54
CA PRO A 392 -11.03 13.28 13.93
C PRO A 392 -10.84 11.87 14.51
N VAL A 393 -11.90 11.13 14.80
CA VAL A 393 -11.88 9.76 15.35
C VAL A 393 -11.02 8.80 14.52
N GLU A 394 -10.96 8.99 13.20
CA GLU A 394 -10.20 8.13 12.31
C GLU A 394 -8.69 8.11 12.62
N SER A 395 -8.19 9.19 13.20
CA SER A 395 -6.79 9.28 13.65
C SER A 395 -6.58 8.81 15.09
N ARG A 396 -7.62 8.26 15.75
CA ARG A 396 -7.62 7.91 17.17
C ARG A 396 -7.81 6.43 17.46
N SER A 397 -7.78 5.58 16.44
CA SER A 397 -8.03 4.14 16.55
C SER A 397 -7.23 3.50 17.70
N ILE A 398 -5.91 3.63 17.72
CA ILE A 398 -5.04 3.07 18.75
C ILE A 398 -5.45 3.56 20.16
N GLN A 399 -5.69 4.86 20.30
CA GLN A 399 -6.00 5.45 21.59
C GLN A 399 -7.32 4.91 22.16
N LEU A 400 -8.36 4.87 21.33
CA LEU A 400 -9.68 4.37 21.72
C LEU A 400 -9.62 2.87 22.03
N GLN A 401 -8.93 2.10 21.20
CA GLN A 401 -8.76 0.66 21.37
C GLN A 401 -8.03 0.32 22.69
N GLN A 402 -6.96 1.04 23.01
CA GLN A 402 -6.22 0.86 24.26
C GLN A 402 -7.06 1.22 25.48
N ILE A 403 -7.80 2.34 25.43
CA ILE A 403 -8.72 2.73 26.52
C ILE A 403 -9.82 1.69 26.69
N ALA A 404 -10.44 1.24 25.60
CA ALA A 404 -11.48 0.21 25.63
C ALA A 404 -10.98 -1.10 26.23
N ARG A 405 -9.75 -1.52 25.90
CA ARG A 405 -9.12 -2.71 26.49
C ARG A 405 -8.93 -2.57 28.00
N VAL A 406 -8.52 -1.40 28.48
CA VAL A 406 -8.41 -1.14 29.92
C VAL A 406 -9.79 -1.13 30.57
N ALA A 407 -10.80 -0.51 29.95
CA ALA A 407 -12.17 -0.53 30.44
C ALA A 407 -12.70 -1.97 30.60
N GLN A 408 -12.35 -2.87 29.64
CA GLN A 408 -12.72 -4.29 29.68
C GLN A 408 -11.97 -5.09 30.75
N ARG A 409 -10.64 -4.91 30.87
CA ARG A 409 -9.78 -5.79 31.68
C ARG A 409 -9.51 -5.26 33.10
N ASN A 410 -9.41 -3.93 33.24
CA ASN A 410 -9.09 -3.29 34.50
C ASN A 410 -9.82 -1.94 34.65
N PRO A 411 -11.16 -1.92 34.74
CA PRO A 411 -11.93 -0.66 34.81
C PRO A 411 -11.55 0.19 36.04
N ARG A 412 -11.11 -0.44 37.14
CA ARG A 412 -10.60 0.28 38.35
C ARG A 412 -9.22 0.91 38.14
N GLY A 413 -8.47 0.48 37.14
CA GLY A 413 -7.17 1.06 36.74
C GLY A 413 -7.30 2.38 35.99
N ILE A 414 -8.51 2.82 35.62
CA ILE A 414 -8.77 4.12 35.00
C ILE A 414 -8.85 5.19 36.12
N PRO A 415 -7.93 6.18 36.16
CA PRO A 415 -7.98 7.25 37.15
C PRO A 415 -9.31 8.02 37.10
N ALA A 416 -9.82 8.49 38.25
CA ALA A 416 -11.08 9.22 38.33
C ALA A 416 -11.07 10.48 37.41
N GLN A 417 -9.98 11.23 37.39
CA GLN A 417 -9.83 12.40 36.50
C GLN A 417 -9.87 11.99 35.01
N ALA A 418 -9.18 10.90 34.63
CA ALA A 418 -9.20 10.41 33.27
C ALA A 418 -10.60 9.93 32.86
N ARG A 419 -11.34 9.29 33.77
CA ARG A 419 -12.74 8.90 33.55
C ARG A 419 -13.62 10.11 33.26
N ALA A 420 -13.52 11.16 34.09
CA ALA A 420 -14.27 12.40 33.90
C ALA A 420 -13.90 13.13 32.58
N ASP A 421 -12.62 13.07 32.18
CA ASP A 421 -12.16 13.64 30.89
C ASP A 421 -12.67 12.83 29.68
N LEU A 422 -12.92 11.51 29.83
CA LEU A 422 -13.38 10.61 28.76
C LEU A 422 -14.90 10.59 28.59
N GLU A 423 -15.66 10.77 29.67
CA GLU A 423 -17.13 10.66 29.70
C GLU A 423 -17.84 11.51 28.61
N PRO A 424 -17.45 12.77 28.35
CA PRO A 424 -18.05 13.57 27.26
C PRO A 424 -17.68 13.08 25.85
N ILE A 425 -16.70 12.18 25.70
CA ILE A 425 -16.11 11.75 24.43
C ILE A 425 -16.56 10.35 24.06
N MET A 426 -16.56 9.44 25.04
CA MET A 426 -16.89 8.03 24.82
C MET A 426 -17.53 7.41 26.05
N ASP A 427 -18.38 6.43 25.82
CA ASP A 427 -18.95 5.58 26.86
C ASP A 427 -17.98 4.43 27.13
N LEU A 428 -17.44 4.36 28.34
CA LEU A 428 -16.43 3.37 28.73
C LEU A 428 -17.02 1.96 28.91
N ASP A 429 -18.28 1.84 29.34
CA ASP A 429 -18.91 0.55 29.56
C ASP A 429 -19.29 -0.06 28.20
N ASN A 430 -19.84 0.73 27.28
CA ASN A 430 -20.06 0.31 25.91
C ASN A 430 -18.74 -0.02 25.20
N ALA A 431 -17.68 0.75 25.44
CA ALA A 431 -16.35 0.47 24.89
C ALA A 431 -15.80 -0.88 25.34
N ALA A 432 -15.99 -1.23 26.61
CA ALA A 432 -15.60 -2.53 27.15
C ALA A 432 -16.34 -3.70 26.48
N ILE A 433 -17.64 -3.51 26.17
CA ILE A 433 -18.49 -4.51 25.50
C ILE A 433 -18.10 -4.64 24.01
N GLN A 434 -17.85 -3.52 23.33
CA GLN A 434 -17.56 -3.48 21.89
C GLN A 434 -16.10 -3.77 21.56
N TYR A 435 -15.21 -3.83 22.55
CA TYR A 435 -13.80 -4.12 22.30
C TYR A 435 -13.62 -5.46 21.57
N THR A 436 -12.94 -5.39 20.44
CA THR A 436 -12.50 -6.55 19.66
C THR A 436 -10.99 -6.47 19.45
N PRO A 437 -10.21 -7.53 19.73
CA PRO A 437 -8.74 -7.44 19.72
C PRO A 437 -8.12 -6.95 18.41
N TRP A 438 -8.72 -7.31 17.28
CA TRP A 438 -8.17 -7.08 15.94
C TRP A 438 -8.91 -6.03 15.11
N GLU A 439 -9.86 -5.28 15.70
CA GLU A 439 -10.64 -4.27 14.98
C GLU A 439 -11.06 -3.12 15.90
N ALA A 440 -10.60 -1.91 15.60
CA ALA A 440 -10.95 -0.68 16.32
C ALA A 440 -12.27 -0.05 15.84
N ASP A 441 -12.78 -0.44 14.67
CA ASP A 441 -13.96 0.21 14.09
C ASP A 441 -15.20 0.07 14.99
N ARG A 442 -15.31 -1.02 15.73
CA ARG A 442 -16.40 -1.21 16.70
C ARG A 442 -16.35 -0.20 17.84
N VAL A 443 -15.16 0.14 18.33
CA VAL A 443 -14.96 1.13 19.38
C VAL A 443 -15.13 2.55 18.86
N LYS A 444 -14.79 2.79 17.59
CA LYS A 444 -15.02 4.09 16.96
C LYS A 444 -16.49 4.37 16.66
N SER A 445 -17.26 3.32 16.38
CA SER A 445 -18.57 3.48 15.74
C SER A 445 -19.75 2.75 16.39
N SER A 446 -19.56 2.08 17.49
CA SER A 446 -20.57 1.17 18.07
C SER A 446 -20.90 -0.09 17.21
N GLY A 447 -20.18 -0.36 16.15
CA GLY A 447 -20.36 -1.54 15.31
C GLY A 447 -21.75 -1.64 14.68
N ASN A 448 -22.28 -2.87 14.60
CA ASN A 448 -23.62 -3.16 14.06
C ASN A 448 -24.74 -3.05 15.10
N GLN A 449 -24.46 -2.55 16.31
CA GLN A 449 -25.45 -2.42 17.38
C GLN A 449 -25.75 -0.95 17.66
N PRO A 450 -26.78 -0.36 17.04
CA PRO A 450 -27.07 1.08 17.10
C PRO A 450 -27.38 1.60 18.52
N LYS A 451 -27.68 0.71 19.48
CA LYS A 451 -27.94 1.09 20.88
C LYS A 451 -26.69 1.19 21.75
N LEU A 452 -25.51 0.77 21.25
CA LEU A 452 -24.26 0.75 22.02
C LEU A 452 -23.28 1.79 21.44
N ILE A 453 -23.65 3.07 21.51
CA ILE A 453 -22.78 4.16 21.09
C ILE A 453 -21.56 4.20 22.00
N VAL A 454 -20.37 4.07 21.41
CA VAL A 454 -19.09 4.17 22.13
C VAL A 454 -18.55 5.59 22.01
N TYR A 455 -18.10 5.98 20.83
CA TYR A 455 -17.57 7.31 20.58
C TYR A 455 -18.69 8.26 20.11
N ARG A 456 -18.68 9.49 20.61
CA ARG A 456 -19.72 10.50 20.33
C ARG A 456 -19.40 11.32 19.08
N TRP A 457 -19.68 10.75 17.93
CA TRP A 457 -19.42 11.37 16.62
C TRP A 457 -19.96 12.80 16.51
N ARG A 458 -19.16 13.69 15.88
CA ARG A 458 -19.52 15.07 15.55
C ARG A 458 -19.81 15.99 16.74
N THR A 459 -19.77 15.49 17.95
CA THR A 459 -20.03 16.28 19.16
C THR A 459 -18.77 16.59 19.96
N VAL A 460 -17.65 15.95 19.64
CA VAL A 460 -16.38 16.09 20.37
C VAL A 460 -15.65 17.35 19.92
N THR A 461 -15.39 18.24 20.87
CA THR A 461 -14.68 19.50 20.60
C THR A 461 -13.14 19.32 20.59
N PRO A 462 -12.36 20.29 20.01
CA PRO A 462 -10.91 20.26 20.06
C PRO A 462 -10.33 20.20 21.48
N GLU A 463 -10.98 20.88 22.45
CA GLU A 463 -10.59 20.87 23.86
C GLU A 463 -10.80 19.48 24.47
N GLN A 464 -11.91 18.82 24.15
CA GLN A 464 -12.19 17.45 24.57
C GLN A 464 -11.17 16.48 23.96
N LEU A 465 -10.77 16.64 22.69
CA LEU A 465 -9.69 15.84 22.07
C LEU A 465 -8.36 16.04 22.78
N SER A 466 -8.07 17.25 23.25
CA SER A 466 -6.87 17.49 24.10
C SER A 466 -6.96 16.76 25.44
N ARG A 467 -8.15 16.70 26.05
CA ARG A 467 -8.41 15.92 27.28
C ARG A 467 -8.27 14.42 27.01
N LEU A 468 -8.77 13.91 25.87
CA LEU A 468 -8.56 12.53 25.46
C LEU A 468 -7.07 12.15 25.45
N ASN A 469 -6.21 12.99 24.87
CA ASN A 469 -4.77 12.72 24.84
C ASN A 469 -4.16 12.64 26.26
N ARG A 470 -4.57 13.51 27.19
CA ARG A 470 -4.13 13.47 28.58
C ARG A 470 -4.64 12.23 29.31
N ALA A 471 -5.91 11.93 29.17
CA ALA A 471 -6.54 10.75 29.76
C ALA A 471 -5.86 9.47 29.26
N TRP A 472 -5.64 9.36 27.95
CA TRP A 472 -4.93 8.24 27.33
C TRP A 472 -3.54 8.01 27.96
N LEU A 473 -2.76 9.07 28.15
CA LEU A 473 -1.45 8.97 28.79
C LEU A 473 -1.55 8.55 30.27
N GLN A 474 -2.53 9.08 31.02
CA GLN A 474 -2.74 8.74 32.43
C GLN A 474 -3.15 7.28 32.60
N VAL A 475 -4.09 6.80 31.76
CA VAL A 475 -4.55 5.41 31.75
C VAL A 475 -3.41 4.47 31.37
N GLY A 476 -2.64 4.82 30.33
CA GLY A 476 -1.53 4.00 29.84
C GLY A 476 -0.39 3.86 30.84
N ARG A 477 -0.05 4.93 31.59
CA ARG A 477 0.97 4.87 32.64
C ARG A 477 0.61 3.88 33.76
N ARG A 478 -0.67 3.70 34.05
CA ARG A 478 -1.15 2.72 35.05
C ARG A 478 -1.34 1.33 34.49
N ASN A 479 -1.50 1.21 33.16
CA ASN A 479 -1.85 -0.05 32.49
C ASN A 479 -0.95 -0.35 31.28
N PRO A 480 0.39 -0.29 31.39
CA PRO A 480 1.29 -0.35 30.23
C PRO A 480 1.20 -1.68 29.48
N MET A 481 1.02 -2.79 30.19
CA MET A 481 0.90 -4.13 29.57
C MET A 481 -0.43 -4.32 28.84
N ILE A 482 -1.54 -3.72 29.33
CA ILE A 482 -2.84 -3.77 28.65
C ILE A 482 -2.78 -2.92 27.37
N TYR A 483 -2.06 -1.79 27.41
CA TYR A 483 -1.83 -0.96 26.23
C TYR A 483 -1.00 -1.67 25.17
N LEU A 484 0.07 -2.36 25.60
CA LEU A 484 0.89 -3.19 24.71
C LEU A 484 0.05 -4.32 24.11
N ASP A 485 -0.78 -5.01 24.93
CA ASP A 485 -1.68 -6.07 24.48
C ASP A 485 -2.64 -5.58 23.38
N ALA A 486 -3.32 -4.45 23.61
CA ALA A 486 -4.24 -3.87 22.63
C ALA A 486 -3.53 -3.46 21.33
N PHE A 487 -2.37 -2.81 21.42
CA PHE A 487 -1.57 -2.40 20.27
C PHE A 487 -1.09 -3.61 19.46
N MET A 488 -0.56 -4.62 20.12
CA MET A 488 -0.06 -5.82 19.44
C MET A 488 -1.20 -6.60 18.78
N ALA A 489 -2.34 -6.74 19.46
CA ALA A 489 -3.51 -7.42 18.90
C ALA A 489 -3.96 -6.83 17.55
N GLU A 490 -3.82 -5.50 17.37
CA GLU A 490 -4.24 -4.76 16.19
C GLU A 490 -3.16 -4.69 15.08
N SER A 491 -1.89 -5.05 15.39
CA SER A 491 -0.79 -4.80 14.47
C SER A 491 0.08 -6.01 14.12
N TYR A 492 0.09 -7.07 14.95
CA TYR A 492 1.04 -8.18 14.78
C TYR A 492 0.90 -8.91 13.43
N GLY A 493 -0.33 -9.09 12.95
CA GLY A 493 -0.61 -9.91 11.79
C GLY A 493 -0.06 -9.38 10.48
N TYR A 494 0.22 -8.08 10.39
CA TYR A 494 0.91 -7.49 9.23
C TYR A 494 2.35 -8.00 9.07
N PHE A 495 2.97 -8.45 10.16
CA PHE A 495 4.37 -8.90 10.22
C PHE A 495 4.51 -10.36 10.64
N ASP A 496 3.40 -11.10 10.76
CA ASP A 496 3.37 -12.56 10.94
C ASP A 496 2.90 -13.25 9.65
N PRO A 497 3.81 -13.81 8.80
CA PRO A 497 3.41 -14.53 7.60
C PRO A 497 2.51 -15.75 7.86
N GLY A 498 2.48 -16.23 9.10
CA GLY A 498 1.61 -17.34 9.54
C GLY A 498 0.18 -16.91 9.84
N ASP A 499 -0.09 -15.61 9.97
CA ASP A 499 -1.41 -15.11 10.31
C ASP A 499 -2.31 -15.02 9.06
N PRO A 500 -3.51 -15.64 9.05
CA PRO A 500 -4.46 -15.46 7.96
C PRO A 500 -4.99 -14.02 7.97
N ALA A 501 -5.29 -13.48 6.80
CA ALA A 501 -5.85 -12.14 6.69
C ALA A 501 -7.17 -12.03 7.45
N TYR A 502 -7.31 -11.00 8.31
CA TYR A 502 -8.58 -10.68 8.97
C TYR A 502 -9.64 -10.31 7.94
N VAL A 503 -9.28 -9.45 6.99
CA VAL A 503 -10.09 -9.17 5.80
C VAL A 503 -9.23 -9.31 4.56
N ALA A 504 -9.40 -10.41 3.84
CA ALA A 504 -8.77 -10.65 2.55
C ALA A 504 -9.47 -9.88 1.42
N MET A 505 -8.79 -9.65 0.29
CA MET A 505 -9.42 -9.02 -0.88
C MET A 505 -10.60 -9.84 -1.44
N SER A 506 -10.61 -11.16 -1.25
CA SER A 506 -11.73 -12.02 -1.60
C SER A 506 -13.02 -11.73 -0.81
N TYR A 507 -12.93 -11.12 0.38
CA TYR A 507 -14.10 -10.70 1.16
C TYR A 507 -14.98 -9.70 0.38
N TYR A 508 -14.38 -8.80 -0.38
CA TYR A 508 -15.11 -7.78 -1.14
C TYR A 508 -15.95 -8.31 -2.29
N LEU A 509 -15.69 -9.56 -2.70
CA LEU A 509 -16.50 -10.22 -3.72
C LEU A 509 -17.90 -10.61 -3.23
N ASN A 510 -18.01 -10.96 -1.93
CA ASN A 510 -19.18 -11.71 -1.45
C ASN A 510 -19.61 -11.34 -0.02
N ASN A 511 -19.28 -10.12 0.43
CA ASN A 511 -19.70 -9.62 1.73
C ASN A 511 -21.20 -9.23 1.77
N GLY A 512 -21.72 -8.92 2.94
CA GLY A 512 -23.12 -8.57 3.14
C GLY A 512 -23.59 -7.35 2.34
N TYR A 513 -22.72 -6.40 2.01
CA TYR A 513 -23.07 -5.24 1.18
C TYR A 513 -23.39 -5.65 -0.26
N VAL A 514 -22.65 -6.61 -0.81
CA VAL A 514 -22.90 -7.16 -2.14
C VAL A 514 -24.12 -8.06 -2.12
N GLN A 515 -24.18 -9.01 -1.18
CA GLN A 515 -25.24 -10.03 -1.12
C GLN A 515 -26.63 -9.45 -0.81
N ASN A 516 -26.70 -8.46 0.07
CA ASN A 516 -27.96 -7.86 0.52
C ASN A 516 -28.41 -6.67 -0.34
N SER A 517 -27.67 -6.33 -1.38
CA SER A 517 -27.98 -5.18 -2.25
C SER A 517 -29.28 -5.36 -3.07
N GLY A 518 -29.78 -6.58 -3.21
CA GLY A 518 -30.91 -6.90 -4.09
C GLY A 518 -30.59 -6.71 -5.59
N SER A 519 -29.31 -6.65 -5.92
CA SER A 519 -28.79 -6.27 -7.22
C SER A 519 -28.60 -7.46 -8.14
N TRP A 520 -28.66 -7.24 -9.47
CA TRP A 520 -28.32 -8.27 -10.45
C TRP A 520 -26.83 -8.63 -10.41
N LEU A 521 -25.96 -7.73 -9.93
CA LEU A 521 -24.54 -7.99 -9.73
C LEU A 521 -24.31 -9.13 -8.72
N ALA A 522 -25.08 -9.20 -7.65
CA ALA A 522 -24.96 -10.27 -6.66
C ALA A 522 -25.37 -11.64 -7.25
N ALA A 523 -26.35 -11.65 -8.14
CA ALA A 523 -26.80 -12.86 -8.84
C ALA A 523 -25.85 -13.30 -9.96
N TRP A 524 -25.03 -12.40 -10.50
CA TRP A 524 -24.12 -12.70 -11.62
C TRP A 524 -23.06 -13.73 -11.23
N CYS A 525 -23.10 -14.90 -11.86
CA CYS A 525 -22.16 -15.99 -11.61
C CYS A 525 -22.01 -16.33 -10.12
N HIS A 526 -23.11 -16.31 -9.35
CA HIS A 526 -23.10 -16.41 -7.88
C HIS A 526 -22.32 -17.62 -7.36
N ASP A 527 -22.59 -18.83 -7.87
CA ASP A 527 -21.91 -20.05 -7.42
C ASP A 527 -20.42 -20.05 -7.76
N TRP A 528 -20.06 -19.52 -8.94
CA TRP A 528 -18.68 -19.34 -9.34
C TRP A 528 -17.95 -18.35 -8.42
N ARG A 529 -18.60 -17.25 -8.08
CA ARG A 529 -18.07 -16.23 -7.14
C ARG A 529 -17.79 -16.85 -5.77
N ASN A 530 -18.72 -17.66 -5.24
CA ASN A 530 -18.55 -18.43 -4.00
C ASN A 530 -17.41 -19.45 -4.11
N GLY A 531 -17.35 -20.18 -5.22
CA GLY A 531 -16.30 -21.17 -5.50
C GLY A 531 -14.91 -20.54 -5.53
N VAL A 532 -14.75 -19.40 -6.22
CA VAL A 532 -13.47 -18.67 -6.30
C VAL A 532 -13.03 -18.17 -4.93
N THR A 533 -13.94 -17.57 -4.14
CA THR A 533 -13.60 -17.08 -2.79
C THR A 533 -13.21 -18.24 -1.87
N GLY A 534 -13.93 -19.37 -1.92
CA GLY A 534 -13.60 -20.58 -1.18
C GLY A 534 -12.25 -21.18 -1.57
N PHE A 535 -11.95 -21.26 -2.88
CA PHE A 535 -10.68 -21.74 -3.39
C PHE A 535 -9.50 -20.89 -2.88
N VAL A 536 -9.60 -19.57 -3.00
CA VAL A 536 -8.52 -18.66 -2.58
C VAL A 536 -8.27 -18.76 -1.07
N ARG A 537 -9.34 -18.86 -0.26
CA ARG A 537 -9.23 -19.08 1.18
C ARG A 537 -8.49 -20.40 1.46
N THR A 538 -8.91 -21.50 0.86
CA THR A 538 -8.26 -22.81 1.01
C THR A 538 -6.80 -22.77 0.59
N TRP A 539 -6.49 -22.08 -0.53
CA TRP A 539 -5.11 -21.89 -0.97
C TRP A 539 -4.29 -21.12 0.07
N ALA A 540 -4.80 -19.99 0.55
CA ALA A 540 -4.13 -19.19 1.58
C ALA A 540 -3.88 -19.98 2.88
N ASP A 541 -4.75 -20.93 3.21
CA ASP A 541 -4.62 -21.78 4.41
C ASP A 541 -3.70 -22.99 4.20
N THR A 542 -3.29 -23.29 2.95
CA THR A 542 -2.40 -24.42 2.66
C THR A 542 -0.98 -24.14 3.18
N PRO A 543 -0.38 -25.03 3.98
CA PRO A 543 0.97 -24.85 4.50
C PRO A 543 2.00 -24.61 3.39
N LEU A 544 2.90 -23.67 3.57
CA LEU A 544 3.96 -23.22 2.65
C LEU A 544 3.44 -22.64 1.33
N LEU A 545 2.58 -23.35 0.60
CA LEU A 545 2.04 -22.87 -0.68
C LEU A 545 1.10 -21.67 -0.51
N GLY A 546 0.43 -21.57 0.63
CA GLY A 546 -0.45 -20.45 0.96
C GLY A 546 0.29 -19.15 1.25
N LEU A 547 1.57 -19.22 1.63
CA LEU A 547 2.34 -18.01 1.95
C LEU A 547 2.35 -17.01 0.80
N VAL A 548 2.50 -17.46 -0.44
CA VAL A 548 2.51 -16.57 -1.61
C VAL A 548 1.14 -15.95 -1.93
N ALA A 549 0.07 -16.50 -1.38
CA ALA A 549 -1.29 -15.97 -1.51
C ALA A 549 -1.64 -14.98 -0.39
N ARG A 550 -0.79 -14.83 0.63
CA ARG A 550 -0.98 -13.92 1.76
C ARG A 550 -0.16 -12.64 1.58
N ALA A 551 -0.80 -11.51 1.73
CA ALA A 551 -0.16 -10.20 1.57
C ALA A 551 0.93 -9.94 2.64
N ASN A 552 0.72 -10.32 3.91
CA ASN A 552 1.70 -10.14 4.99
C ASN A 552 3.04 -10.85 4.74
N PHE A 553 3.06 -11.96 3.99
CA PHE A 553 4.31 -12.59 3.55
C PHE A 553 5.15 -11.64 2.68
N TRP A 554 4.52 -10.91 1.77
CA TRP A 554 5.19 -9.96 0.89
C TRP A 554 5.62 -8.69 1.63
N VAL A 555 4.86 -8.24 2.63
CA VAL A 555 5.27 -7.15 3.54
C VAL A 555 6.56 -7.51 4.28
N VAL A 556 6.64 -8.72 4.84
CA VAL A 556 7.86 -9.20 5.51
C VAL A 556 9.02 -9.31 4.52
N ALA A 557 8.78 -9.84 3.32
CA ALA A 557 9.80 -9.91 2.27
C ALA A 557 10.32 -8.51 1.89
N ALA A 558 9.42 -7.53 1.71
CA ALA A 558 9.81 -6.14 1.45
C ALA A 558 10.68 -5.55 2.55
N LEU A 559 10.28 -5.73 3.82
CA LEU A 559 11.03 -5.22 4.96
C LEU A 559 12.43 -5.83 5.02
N LEU A 560 12.57 -7.14 4.85
CA LEU A 560 13.87 -7.84 4.82
C LEU A 560 14.76 -7.36 3.67
N LEU A 561 14.20 -7.14 2.48
CA LEU A 561 14.93 -6.61 1.32
C LEU A 561 15.45 -5.18 1.56
N ILE A 562 14.63 -4.32 2.16
CA ILE A 562 15.00 -2.93 2.47
C ILE A 562 16.12 -2.90 3.52
N VAL A 563 15.98 -3.65 4.62
CA VAL A 563 17.01 -3.64 5.68
C VAL A 563 18.31 -4.34 5.25
N ALA A 564 18.25 -5.32 4.34
CA ALA A 564 19.45 -5.91 3.75
C ALA A 564 20.24 -4.88 2.93
N ARG A 565 19.58 -3.99 2.20
CA ARG A 565 20.22 -2.86 1.52
C ARG A 565 20.88 -1.88 2.46
N LEU A 566 20.18 -1.50 3.53
CA LEU A 566 20.75 -0.63 4.57
C LEU A 566 21.99 -1.27 5.19
N ALA A 567 21.93 -2.58 5.48
CA ALA A 567 23.06 -3.35 6.00
C ALA A 567 24.23 -3.50 5.00
N ALA A 568 23.96 -3.45 3.69
CA ALA A 568 24.99 -3.41 2.65
C ALA A 568 25.63 -2.03 2.48
N GLY A 569 25.03 -0.96 3.05
CA GLY A 569 25.51 0.41 2.96
C GLY A 569 24.93 1.22 1.80
N HIS A 570 23.90 0.72 1.12
CA HIS A 570 23.23 1.36 -0.01
C HIS A 570 22.12 2.33 0.45
N TRP A 571 22.48 3.31 1.30
CA TRP A 571 21.52 4.22 1.94
C TRP A 571 20.80 5.17 0.96
N ARG A 572 21.53 5.68 -0.04
CA ARG A 572 20.94 6.62 -1.01
C ARG A 572 19.83 5.95 -1.82
N GLU A 573 20.04 4.72 -2.21
CA GLU A 573 19.06 3.93 -2.94
C GLU A 573 17.91 3.47 -2.03
N ALA A 574 18.21 3.18 -0.75
CA ALA A 574 17.18 2.85 0.22
C ALA A 574 16.18 3.98 0.46
N LEU A 575 16.59 5.25 0.24
CA LEU A 575 15.71 6.40 0.35
C LEU A 575 14.59 6.41 -0.69
N CYS A 576 14.79 5.80 -1.88
CA CYS A 576 13.71 5.59 -2.86
C CYS A 576 12.58 4.72 -2.32
N TRP A 577 12.86 3.90 -1.32
CA TRP A 577 11.97 2.88 -0.77
C TRP A 577 11.40 3.28 0.58
N PHE A 578 11.81 4.44 1.07
CA PHE A 578 11.27 5.04 2.30
C PHE A 578 9.73 5.14 2.30
N PRO A 579 9.04 5.46 1.18
CA PRO A 579 7.58 5.43 1.14
C PRO A 579 6.97 4.07 1.51
N LEU A 580 7.65 2.96 1.22
CA LEU A 580 7.19 1.62 1.62
C LEU A 580 7.22 1.45 3.14
N LEU A 581 8.26 1.98 3.81
CA LEU A 581 8.33 1.99 5.28
C LEU A 581 7.26 2.88 5.90
N LEU A 582 6.93 4.02 5.26
CA LEU A 582 5.81 4.86 5.71
C LEU A 582 4.47 4.13 5.60
N ILE A 583 4.24 3.37 4.52
CA ILE A 583 3.04 2.54 4.37
C ILE A 583 3.00 1.46 5.44
N MET A 584 4.13 0.80 5.76
CA MET A 584 4.20 -0.14 6.89
C MET A 584 3.86 0.55 8.22
N GLY A 585 4.28 1.81 8.42
CA GLY A 585 3.85 2.63 9.54
C GLY A 585 2.34 2.88 9.56
N VAL A 586 1.73 3.14 8.41
CA VAL A 586 0.26 3.28 8.28
C VAL A 586 -0.45 1.98 8.65
N MET A 587 0.09 0.80 8.26
CA MET A 587 -0.48 -0.50 8.65
C MET A 587 -0.53 -0.67 10.17
N ILE A 588 0.54 -0.29 10.87
CA ILE A 588 0.61 -0.38 12.35
C ILE A 588 -0.44 0.51 13.02
N THR A 589 -0.84 1.60 12.38
CA THR A 589 -1.84 2.54 12.89
C THR A 589 -3.24 2.34 12.29
N ALA A 590 -3.40 1.32 11.45
CA ALA A 590 -4.67 1.01 10.80
C ALA A 590 -5.71 0.50 11.84
N PRO A 591 -7.01 0.68 11.56
CA PRO A 591 -8.06 0.30 12.50
C PRO A 591 -8.34 -1.21 12.57
N ALA A 592 -7.59 -2.03 11.87
CA ALA A 592 -7.77 -3.48 11.89
C ALA A 592 -6.45 -4.20 11.63
N ASN A 593 -6.25 -5.35 12.30
CA ASN A 593 -5.11 -6.22 12.13
C ASN A 593 -5.15 -6.93 10.77
N ASN A 594 -4.00 -7.13 10.14
CA ASN A 594 -3.82 -7.96 8.95
C ASN A 594 -4.90 -7.76 7.86
N PHE A 595 -5.11 -6.50 7.49
CA PHE A 595 -6.09 -6.09 6.50
C PHE A 595 -5.42 -5.97 5.13
N GLU A 596 -5.66 -6.92 4.21
CA GLU A 596 -4.91 -7.04 2.93
C GLU A 596 -4.89 -5.75 2.12
N ARG A 597 -5.99 -5.01 2.07
CA ARG A 597 -6.06 -3.77 1.29
C ARG A 597 -5.02 -2.71 1.68
N HIS A 598 -4.53 -2.73 2.93
CA HIS A 598 -3.51 -1.78 3.39
C HIS A 598 -2.10 -2.17 2.94
N MET A 599 -1.89 -3.46 2.66
CA MET A 599 -0.60 -4.03 2.27
C MET A 599 -0.32 -3.90 0.75
N LEU A 600 -1.35 -3.78 -0.07
CA LEU A 600 -1.28 -3.80 -1.54
C LEU A 600 -0.15 -2.96 -2.15
N PRO A 601 0.10 -1.69 -1.71
CA PRO A 601 1.16 -0.88 -2.32
C PRO A 601 2.55 -1.48 -2.09
N VAL A 602 2.78 -2.08 -0.90
CA VAL A 602 4.04 -2.73 -0.55
C VAL A 602 4.20 -4.04 -1.33
N ASP A 603 3.16 -4.85 -1.36
CA ASP A 603 3.17 -6.16 -2.00
C ASP A 603 3.47 -6.06 -3.49
N MET A 604 2.78 -5.14 -4.17
CA MET A 604 2.97 -4.90 -5.61
C MET A 604 4.37 -4.35 -5.94
N ALA A 605 5.07 -3.75 -4.98
CA ALA A 605 6.44 -3.28 -5.17
C ALA A 605 7.50 -4.40 -5.05
N VAL A 606 7.21 -5.50 -4.32
CA VAL A 606 8.21 -6.55 -4.03
C VAL A 606 8.85 -7.18 -5.27
N PRO A 607 8.13 -7.54 -6.35
CA PRO A 607 8.77 -8.07 -7.55
C PRO A 607 9.83 -7.12 -8.13
N PHE A 608 9.59 -5.82 -8.04
CA PHE A 608 10.50 -4.79 -8.52
C PHE A 608 11.70 -4.61 -7.59
N LEU A 609 11.49 -4.74 -6.28
CA LEU A 609 12.55 -4.76 -5.28
C LEU A 609 13.53 -5.91 -5.53
N ILE A 610 13.02 -7.09 -5.83
CA ILE A 610 13.83 -8.28 -6.15
C ILE A 610 14.60 -8.07 -7.45
N LEU A 611 13.94 -7.56 -8.51
CA LEU A 611 14.61 -7.27 -9.78
C LEU A 611 15.77 -6.30 -9.62
N ASP A 612 15.56 -5.25 -8.83
CA ASP A 612 16.59 -4.25 -8.61
C ASP A 612 17.75 -4.80 -7.76
N MET A 613 17.47 -5.64 -6.77
CA MET A 613 18.51 -6.37 -6.02
C MET A 613 19.39 -7.24 -6.95
N VAL A 614 18.76 -7.96 -7.89
CA VAL A 614 19.48 -8.80 -8.88
C VAL A 614 20.38 -7.95 -9.78
N ARG A 615 19.89 -6.77 -10.21
CA ARG A 615 20.70 -5.83 -11.03
C ARG A 615 21.90 -5.32 -10.27
N GLN A 616 21.69 -4.84 -9.05
CA GLN A 616 22.79 -4.34 -8.22
C GLN A 616 23.84 -5.40 -7.95
N SER A 617 23.42 -6.63 -7.66
CA SER A 617 24.35 -7.76 -7.50
C SER A 617 25.24 -7.95 -8.72
N ARG A 618 24.70 -7.83 -9.94
CA ARG A 618 25.48 -7.97 -11.17
C ARG A 618 26.47 -6.82 -11.37
N ARG A 619 26.04 -5.57 -11.07
CA ARG A 619 26.93 -4.39 -11.12
C ARG A 619 28.08 -4.50 -10.15
N ALA A 620 27.79 -4.76 -8.86
CA ALA A 620 28.79 -4.92 -7.82
C ALA A 620 29.82 -6.03 -8.17
N ARG A 621 29.35 -7.10 -8.81
CA ARG A 621 30.24 -8.17 -9.26
C ARG A 621 31.14 -7.75 -10.43
N ALA A 622 30.61 -7.00 -11.40
CA ALA A 622 31.41 -6.49 -12.52
C ALA A 622 32.53 -5.56 -12.01
N GLU A 623 32.20 -4.67 -11.08
CA GLU A 623 33.17 -3.79 -10.41
C GLU A 623 34.24 -4.58 -9.65
N ASN A 624 33.83 -5.57 -8.83
CA ASN A 624 34.76 -6.43 -8.09
C ASN A 624 35.70 -7.27 -8.98
N LEU A 625 35.29 -7.54 -10.24
CA LEU A 625 36.14 -8.27 -11.20
C LEU A 625 37.14 -7.31 -11.87
N MET A 626 36.78 -6.03 -12.08
CA MET A 626 37.68 -5.02 -12.65
C MET A 626 38.74 -4.55 -11.65
N ASP A 627 38.42 -4.53 -10.35
CA ASP A 627 39.33 -4.10 -9.28
C ASP A 627 40.33 -5.23 -8.85
N ARG A 628 40.28 -6.42 -9.42
CA ARG A 628 41.28 -7.45 -9.15
C ARG A 628 42.58 -7.13 -9.91
N PRO A 629 43.71 -6.90 -9.21
CA PRO A 629 44.97 -6.72 -9.89
C PRO A 629 45.27 -7.98 -10.74
N THR A 630 45.56 -7.77 -12.00
CA THR A 630 46.01 -8.78 -12.97
C THR A 630 47.34 -9.39 -12.53
#